data_3a79e9521d6c2ca48a668eca68c2e7f5
#
_entry.id   3a79e9521d6c2ca48a668eca68c2e7f5
#
_cell.length_a   1.000
_cell.length_b   1.000
_cell.length_c   1.000
_cell.angle_alpha   90.00
_cell.angle_beta   90.00
_cell.angle_gamma   90.00
#
_symmetry.space_group_name_H-M   'P 1'
#
loop_
_entity.id
_entity.type
_entity.pdbx_description
1 polymer ?
#
loop_
_entity_poly.entity_id
_entity_poly.type
_entity_poly.pdbx_seq_one_letter_code
_entity_poly.pdbx_strand_id
1 'polypeptide(L)'
;KVDMSPMFEAFKKQGFYKTPTGDIISESDFKGVYIAGGSEPMTWDFENLYSREGMELSDPDKNGIYEISLTMNTKEPRKENYSVWSLSADIDAFPQYGSQQLLIDALYRMSLNELLDNIRPDGTLRAGAAWDGVWTRDISYSIYLALAYIYPDAAQKSLVAKVNNNRIIQDTGTGGAWPVSSDRMIWSVAAWELYKYTGDKEWLQYAFEVIRNSAQDDQFTLKDPTTGLFRGEQSYLDWREQSYPRWMQPA
;
A
#
# COMPACT_ATOMS: atom_id res chain seq x y z
N LYS A 1 -3.91 -32.43 6.83
CA LYS A 1 -3.30 -33.70 6.38
C LYS A 1 -1.98 -33.41 5.72
N VAL A 2 -0.95 -34.21 6.05
CA VAL A 2 0.39 -34.11 5.48
C VAL A 2 0.83 -35.50 5.03
N ASP A 3 1.24 -35.65 3.76
CA ASP A 3 1.78 -36.89 3.23
C ASP A 3 3.29 -36.97 3.53
N MET A 4 3.66 -37.87 4.40
CA MET A 4 5.04 -38.12 4.82
C MET A 4 5.66 -39.34 4.09
N SER A 5 4.91 -40.02 3.21
CA SER A 5 5.36 -41.19 2.49
C SER A 5 6.71 -40.98 1.75
N PRO A 6 6.93 -39.86 1.06
CA PRO A 6 8.20 -39.62 0.36
C PRO A 6 9.40 -39.56 1.32
N MET A 7 9.21 -39.05 2.53
CA MET A 7 10.26 -38.98 3.54
C MET A 7 10.57 -40.39 4.10
N PHE A 8 9.53 -41.16 4.43
CA PHE A 8 9.70 -42.53 4.92
C PHE A 8 10.30 -43.49 3.86
N GLU A 9 9.95 -43.28 2.61
CA GLU A 9 10.60 -44.01 1.53
C GLU A 9 12.12 -43.70 1.42
N ALA A 10 12.46 -42.42 1.59
CA ALA A 10 13.85 -42.00 1.61
C ALA A 10 14.61 -42.57 2.82
N PHE A 11 13.99 -42.61 4.00
CA PHE A 11 14.58 -43.27 5.17
C PHE A 11 14.87 -44.75 4.93
N LYS A 12 13.91 -45.48 4.38
CA LYS A 12 14.09 -46.90 4.03
C LYS A 12 15.17 -47.12 3.00
N LYS A 13 15.32 -46.23 2.03
CA LYS A 13 16.26 -46.38 0.91
C LYS A 13 17.69 -46.00 1.26
N GLN A 14 17.87 -44.92 2.03
CA GLN A 14 19.19 -44.29 2.22
C GLN A 14 19.46 -43.81 3.65
N GLY A 15 18.53 -44.01 4.60
CA GLY A 15 18.70 -43.66 5.99
C GLY A 15 18.44 -42.15 6.33
N PHE A 16 18.21 -41.35 5.32
CA PHE A 16 17.95 -39.90 5.50
C PHE A 16 17.04 -39.34 4.41
N TYR A 17 16.43 -38.21 4.70
CA TYR A 17 15.67 -37.40 3.77
C TYR A 17 16.36 -36.05 3.55
N LYS A 18 16.46 -35.62 2.31
CA LYS A 18 16.96 -34.30 1.96
C LYS A 18 15.80 -33.38 1.66
N THR A 19 15.69 -32.29 2.42
CA THR A 19 14.65 -31.27 2.24
C THR A 19 14.83 -30.50 0.92
N PRO A 20 13.81 -29.81 0.42
CA PRO A 20 13.93 -28.89 -0.72
C PRO A 20 14.95 -27.77 -0.50
N THR A 21 15.18 -27.38 0.75
CA THR A 21 16.19 -26.37 1.15
C THR A 21 17.60 -26.93 1.23
N GLY A 22 17.74 -28.26 1.14
CA GLY A 22 19.04 -28.93 1.13
C GLY A 22 19.47 -29.53 2.46
N ASP A 23 18.68 -29.34 3.51
CA ASP A 23 18.96 -29.90 4.84
C ASP A 23 18.78 -31.41 4.87
N ILE A 24 19.53 -32.08 5.73
CA ILE A 24 19.46 -33.52 5.87
C ILE A 24 18.81 -33.88 7.19
N ILE A 25 17.73 -34.65 7.12
CA ILE A 25 17.03 -35.20 8.29
C ILE A 25 17.30 -36.70 8.32
N SER A 26 17.91 -37.21 9.37
CA SER A 26 18.08 -38.66 9.57
C SER A 26 16.83 -39.27 10.21
N GLU A 27 16.62 -40.56 10.03
CA GLU A 27 15.49 -41.25 10.63
C GLU A 27 15.50 -41.15 12.15
N SER A 28 16.67 -41.12 12.77
CA SER A 28 16.83 -40.95 14.22
C SER A 28 16.38 -39.56 14.75
N ASP A 29 16.41 -38.55 13.87
CA ASP A 29 16.06 -37.17 14.23
C ASP A 29 14.58 -36.88 14.05
N PHE A 30 13.86 -37.77 13.37
CA PHE A 30 12.41 -37.63 13.20
C PHE A 30 11.68 -37.90 14.53
N LYS A 31 11.03 -36.87 15.08
CA LYS A 31 10.34 -36.91 16.37
C LYS A 31 8.82 -36.87 16.25
N GLY A 32 8.30 -36.61 15.06
CA GLY A 32 6.87 -36.47 14.83
C GLY A 32 6.56 -35.38 13.82
N VAL A 33 5.31 -35.22 13.50
CA VAL A 33 4.78 -34.18 12.63
C VAL A 33 3.91 -33.25 13.45
N TYR A 34 4.25 -31.97 13.47
CA TYR A 34 3.57 -30.96 14.28
C TYR A 34 3.06 -29.83 13.41
N ILE A 35 1.96 -29.22 13.84
CA ILE A 35 1.41 -28.05 13.17
C ILE A 35 1.76 -26.78 13.92
N ALA A 36 2.20 -25.74 13.18
CA ALA A 36 2.44 -24.41 13.71
C ALA A 36 1.61 -23.39 12.93
N GLY A 37 1.33 -22.25 13.55
CA GLY A 37 0.56 -21.18 12.92
C GLY A 37 0.29 -20.01 13.84
N GLY A 38 -0.22 -18.91 13.27
CA GLY A 38 -0.49 -17.66 14.00
C GLY A 38 -1.87 -17.57 14.66
N SER A 39 -2.76 -18.55 14.46
CA SER A 39 -4.11 -18.56 15.01
C SER A 39 -4.29 -19.64 16.06
N GLU A 40 -4.88 -19.31 17.22
CA GLU A 40 -5.13 -20.30 18.27
C GLU A 40 -5.99 -21.49 17.76
N PRO A 41 -5.64 -22.72 18.16
CA PRO A 41 -4.69 -23.11 19.19
C PRO A 41 -3.22 -23.23 18.74
N MET A 42 -2.90 -22.98 17.48
CA MET A 42 -1.52 -23.04 16.96
C MET A 42 -0.63 -21.91 17.53
N THR A 43 0.67 -22.08 17.38
CA THR A 43 1.69 -21.11 17.78
C THR A 43 2.89 -21.18 16.84
N TRP A 44 3.69 -20.11 16.78
CA TRP A 44 5.00 -20.06 16.12
C TRP A 44 6.17 -20.36 17.08
N ASP A 45 5.88 -20.81 18.30
CA ASP A 45 6.91 -21.23 19.26
C ASP A 45 7.44 -22.62 18.88
N PHE A 46 8.37 -22.64 17.95
CA PHE A 46 8.96 -23.88 17.45
C PHE A 46 9.78 -24.64 18.49
N GLU A 47 10.36 -23.96 19.48
CA GLU A 47 11.18 -24.60 20.50
C GLU A 47 10.36 -25.48 21.45
N ASN A 48 9.11 -25.11 21.69
CA ASN A 48 8.20 -25.82 22.59
C ASN A 48 7.06 -26.56 21.86
N LEU A 49 7.06 -26.57 20.53
CA LEU A 49 5.95 -27.12 19.74
C LEU A 49 5.68 -28.59 20.02
N TYR A 50 6.74 -29.38 20.18
CA TYR A 50 6.68 -30.83 20.45
C TYR A 50 6.12 -31.20 21.83
N SER A 51 6.15 -30.28 22.77
CA SER A 51 5.61 -30.48 24.14
C SER A 51 4.19 -29.95 24.30
N ARG A 52 3.63 -29.31 23.27
CA ARG A 52 2.32 -28.68 23.31
C ARG A 52 1.24 -29.69 22.94
N GLU A 53 0.34 -29.94 23.89
CA GLU A 53 -0.79 -30.87 23.70
C GLU A 53 -1.66 -30.45 22.52
N GLY A 54 -2.07 -31.43 21.71
CA GLY A 54 -2.98 -31.22 20.59
C GLY A 54 -2.37 -30.59 19.33
N MET A 55 -1.03 -30.48 19.24
CA MET A 55 -0.35 -29.94 18.06
C MET A 55 0.33 -31.01 17.21
N GLU A 56 0.39 -32.26 17.69
CA GLU A 56 0.95 -33.37 16.99
C GLU A 56 -0.08 -34.01 16.03
N LEU A 57 0.35 -34.26 14.79
CA LEU A 57 -0.44 -35.00 13.82
C LEU A 57 -0.21 -36.50 14.02
N SER A 58 -1.22 -37.29 13.81
CA SER A 58 -1.15 -38.75 13.94
C SER A 58 -1.43 -39.46 12.62
N ASP A 59 -0.87 -40.66 12.47
CA ASP A 59 -1.09 -41.58 11.36
C ASP A 59 -1.53 -42.94 11.94
N PRO A 60 -2.81 -43.05 12.37
CA PRO A 60 -3.31 -44.23 13.09
C PRO A 60 -3.41 -45.48 12.20
N ASP A 61 -3.61 -45.31 10.91
CA ASP A 61 -3.72 -46.39 9.93
C ASP A 61 -2.41 -46.76 9.23
N LYS A 62 -1.33 -46.03 9.59
CA LYS A 62 0.05 -46.24 9.10
C LYS A 62 0.18 -46.18 7.58
N ASN A 63 -0.60 -45.32 6.95
CA ASN A 63 -0.58 -45.13 5.51
C ASN A 63 0.42 -44.04 5.05
N GLY A 64 1.11 -43.41 5.98
CA GLY A 64 2.06 -42.31 5.74
C GLY A 64 1.42 -40.92 5.67
N ILE A 65 0.09 -40.84 5.88
CA ILE A 65 -0.64 -39.57 5.89
C ILE A 65 -0.94 -39.18 7.32
N TYR A 66 -0.27 -38.15 7.80
CA TYR A 66 -0.48 -37.61 9.13
C TYR A 66 -1.63 -36.61 9.15
N GLU A 67 -2.50 -36.73 10.09
CA GLU A 67 -3.74 -35.93 10.19
C GLU A 67 -3.92 -35.32 11.57
N ILE A 68 -4.53 -34.15 11.60
CA ILE A 68 -5.03 -33.49 12.81
C ILE A 68 -6.32 -32.76 12.51
N SER A 69 -7.23 -32.71 13.47
CA SER A 69 -8.41 -31.87 13.45
C SER A 69 -8.28 -30.82 14.54
N LEU A 70 -8.30 -29.55 14.17
CA LEU A 70 -8.22 -28.45 15.11
C LEU A 70 -9.49 -27.62 15.05
N THR A 71 -9.99 -27.22 16.22
CA THR A 71 -11.01 -26.19 16.29
C THR A 71 -10.31 -24.85 16.43
N MET A 72 -10.42 -24.05 15.41
CA MET A 72 -9.76 -22.75 15.36
C MET A 72 -10.56 -21.70 16.12
N ASN A 73 -9.86 -20.78 16.78
CA ASN A 73 -10.46 -19.63 17.48
C ASN A 73 -11.53 -20.06 18.49
N THR A 74 -11.20 -21.01 19.35
CA THR A 74 -12.12 -21.57 20.37
C THR A 74 -12.54 -20.56 21.44
N LYS A 75 -11.80 -19.49 21.61
CA LYS A 75 -12.19 -18.40 22.49
C LYS A 75 -13.20 -17.52 21.77
N GLU A 76 -14.28 -17.17 22.45
CA GLU A 76 -15.13 -16.09 21.99
C GLU A 76 -14.26 -14.88 21.60
N PRO A 77 -14.55 -14.23 20.46
CA PRO A 77 -13.77 -13.05 20.07
C PRO A 77 -13.75 -12.12 21.27
N ARG A 78 -12.54 -11.76 21.71
CA ARG A 78 -12.37 -10.84 22.83
C ARG A 78 -13.10 -9.56 22.46
N LYS A 79 -14.22 -9.29 23.12
CA LYS A 79 -15.01 -8.05 22.93
C LYS A 79 -14.13 -6.79 23.07
N GLU A 80 -12.97 -6.94 23.69
CA GLU A 80 -12.02 -5.86 23.97
C GLU A 80 -11.09 -5.50 22.80
N ASN A 81 -11.01 -6.31 21.74
CA ASN A 81 -10.03 -6.15 20.67
C ASN A 81 -10.62 -5.87 19.29
N TYR A 82 -11.90 -5.59 19.16
CA TYR A 82 -12.45 -5.13 17.88
C TYR A 82 -12.91 -3.69 17.97
N SER A 83 -12.61 -2.94 16.94
CA SER A 83 -13.15 -1.60 16.76
C SER A 83 -14.47 -1.69 16.02
N VAL A 84 -15.43 -0.91 16.43
CA VAL A 84 -16.68 -0.72 15.69
C VAL A 84 -16.55 0.60 14.93
N TRP A 85 -16.67 0.53 13.62
CA TRP A 85 -16.79 1.71 12.80
C TRP A 85 -18.27 1.98 12.48
N SER A 86 -18.68 3.22 12.52
CA SER A 86 -19.98 3.67 12.06
C SER A 86 -19.83 4.91 11.20
N LEU A 87 -20.63 5.02 10.15
CA LEU A 87 -20.68 6.20 9.30
C LEU A 87 -21.10 7.42 10.13
N SER A 88 -20.26 8.44 10.17
CA SER A 88 -20.51 9.68 10.91
C SER A 88 -20.74 10.90 10.00
N ALA A 89 -20.29 10.82 8.73
CA ALA A 89 -20.44 11.91 7.77
C ALA A 89 -21.73 11.77 6.95
N ASP A 90 -22.25 12.90 6.50
CA ASP A 90 -23.29 12.93 5.48
C ASP A 90 -22.66 12.72 4.11
N ILE A 91 -22.98 11.58 3.49
CA ILE A 91 -22.47 11.18 2.19
C ILE A 91 -23.55 11.12 1.10
N ASP A 92 -24.73 11.68 1.34
CA ASP A 92 -25.88 11.59 0.42
C ASP A 92 -25.63 12.30 -0.91
N ALA A 93 -24.75 13.30 -0.92
CA ALA A 93 -24.35 14.02 -2.13
C ALA A 93 -23.38 13.23 -3.04
N PHE A 94 -22.81 12.13 -2.55
CA PHE A 94 -21.87 11.32 -3.31
C PHE A 94 -22.58 10.19 -4.09
N PRO A 95 -21.92 9.65 -5.14
CA PRO A 95 -22.44 8.48 -5.83
C PRO A 95 -22.72 7.34 -4.86
N GLN A 96 -23.88 6.73 -4.94
CA GLN A 96 -24.26 5.62 -4.09
C GLN A 96 -23.76 4.30 -4.67
N TYR A 97 -23.22 3.43 -3.82
CA TYR A 97 -22.70 2.13 -4.21
C TYR A 97 -23.24 1.02 -3.30
N GLY A 98 -23.64 -0.10 -3.90
CA GLY A 98 -24.09 -1.29 -3.21
C GLY A 98 -23.69 -2.54 -3.97
N SER A 99 -22.85 -3.37 -3.36
CA SER A 99 -22.32 -4.62 -3.93
C SER A 99 -23.03 -5.87 -3.42
N GLN A 100 -23.93 -5.74 -2.46
CA GLN A 100 -24.52 -6.83 -1.67
C GLN A 100 -23.51 -7.56 -0.77
N GLN A 101 -22.29 -7.04 -0.65
CA GLN A 101 -21.26 -7.52 0.26
C GLN A 101 -20.98 -6.45 1.31
N LEU A 102 -21.40 -6.70 2.54
CA LEU A 102 -21.38 -5.73 3.63
C LEU A 102 -20.00 -5.07 3.83
N LEU A 103 -18.92 -5.87 3.73
CA LEU A 103 -17.56 -5.35 3.91
C LEU A 103 -17.19 -4.35 2.80
N ILE A 104 -17.51 -4.65 1.55
CA ILE A 104 -17.21 -3.77 0.41
C ILE A 104 -18.02 -2.48 0.52
N ASP A 105 -19.30 -2.60 0.85
CA ASP A 105 -20.19 -1.46 1.02
C ASP A 105 -19.75 -0.57 2.19
N ALA A 106 -19.27 -1.18 3.28
CA ALA A 106 -18.73 -0.46 4.41
C ALA A 106 -17.41 0.26 4.07
N LEU A 107 -16.50 -0.39 3.33
CA LEU A 107 -15.24 0.22 2.88
C LEU A 107 -15.47 1.41 1.96
N TYR A 108 -16.45 1.34 1.05
CA TYR A 108 -16.82 2.47 0.21
C TYR A 108 -17.27 3.67 1.04
N ARG A 109 -18.19 3.47 1.97
CA ARG A 109 -18.68 4.52 2.85
C ARG A 109 -17.60 5.08 3.77
N MET A 110 -16.73 4.20 4.28
CA MET A 110 -15.57 4.61 5.07
C MET A 110 -14.62 5.50 4.25
N SER A 111 -14.38 5.18 2.99
CA SER A 111 -13.53 6.00 2.10
C SER A 111 -14.12 7.39 1.86
N LEU A 112 -15.44 7.52 1.73
CA LEU A 112 -16.09 8.83 1.61
C LEU A 112 -16.04 9.62 2.92
N ASN A 113 -16.24 8.96 4.06
CA ASN A 113 -16.08 9.59 5.38
C ASN A 113 -14.64 10.12 5.54
N GLU A 114 -13.64 9.30 5.24
CA GLU A 114 -12.22 9.68 5.29
C GLU A 114 -11.90 10.84 4.34
N LEU A 115 -12.49 10.85 3.15
CA LEU A 115 -12.36 11.97 2.22
C LEU A 115 -12.84 13.28 2.86
N LEU A 116 -14.02 13.28 3.47
CA LEU A 116 -14.60 14.47 4.10
C LEU A 116 -13.77 14.93 5.30
N ASP A 117 -13.27 14.01 6.11
CA ASP A 117 -12.40 14.29 7.25
C ASP A 117 -11.03 14.86 6.83
N ASN A 118 -10.62 14.62 5.58
CA ASN A 118 -9.37 15.12 5.01
C ASN A 118 -9.53 16.45 4.23
N ILE A 119 -10.71 17.04 4.20
CA ILE A 119 -10.92 18.39 3.64
C ILE A 119 -10.55 19.42 4.71
N ARG A 120 -9.64 20.31 4.36
CA ARG A 120 -9.20 21.42 5.21
C ARG A 120 -10.22 22.56 5.20
N PRO A 121 -10.16 23.47 6.19
CA PRO A 121 -11.07 24.61 6.24
C PRO A 121 -11.05 25.52 5.00
N ASP A 122 -9.94 25.54 4.25
CA ASP A 122 -9.79 26.27 2.99
C ASP A 122 -10.38 25.51 1.79
N GLY A 123 -10.91 24.32 2.01
CA GLY A 123 -11.50 23.46 0.99
C GLY A 123 -10.49 22.65 0.19
N THR A 124 -9.21 22.65 0.60
CA THR A 124 -8.18 21.80 0.00
C THR A 124 -8.11 20.45 0.70
N LEU A 125 -7.47 19.46 0.05
CA LEU A 125 -7.25 18.14 0.58
C LEU A 125 -5.88 18.05 1.25
N ARG A 126 -5.83 17.52 2.46
CA ARG A 126 -4.57 17.17 3.11
C ARG A 126 -4.12 15.76 2.70
N ALA A 127 -2.85 15.47 2.87
CA ALA A 127 -2.29 14.16 2.54
C ALA A 127 -2.82 13.02 3.43
N GLY A 128 -3.29 13.32 4.62
CA GLY A 128 -3.89 12.37 5.56
C GLY A 128 -4.07 12.96 6.96
N ALA A 129 -4.73 12.24 7.86
CA ALA A 129 -5.07 12.71 9.19
C ALA A 129 -3.86 13.17 10.02
N ALA A 130 -2.71 12.50 9.86
CA ALA A 130 -1.46 12.86 10.53
C ALA A 130 -0.62 13.91 9.76
N TRP A 131 -1.04 14.32 8.56
CA TRP A 131 -0.27 15.14 7.62
C TRP A 131 -1.14 16.25 7.06
N ASP A 132 -1.23 17.36 7.77
CA ASP A 132 -2.15 18.46 7.45
C ASP A 132 -1.74 19.29 6.22
N GLY A 133 -0.66 18.94 5.53
CA GLY A 133 -0.20 19.62 4.32
C GLY A 133 -0.93 19.18 3.05
N VAL A 134 -1.07 20.11 2.11
CA VAL A 134 -1.44 19.77 0.72
C VAL A 134 -0.15 19.39 -0.01
N TRP A 135 -0.01 18.10 -0.33
CA TRP A 135 1.21 17.59 -0.98
C TRP A 135 0.94 17.25 -2.43
N THR A 136 1.80 17.75 -3.31
CA THR A 136 1.57 17.68 -4.76
C THR A 136 1.38 16.25 -5.25
N ARG A 137 2.26 15.34 -4.87
CA ARG A 137 2.17 13.94 -5.30
C ARG A 137 0.93 13.27 -4.75
N ASP A 138 0.69 13.39 -3.45
CA ASP A 138 -0.40 12.70 -2.75
C ASP A 138 -1.76 13.12 -3.28
N ILE A 139 -2.01 14.42 -3.39
CA ILE A 139 -3.28 14.91 -3.94
C ILE A 139 -3.41 14.56 -5.42
N SER A 140 -2.32 14.60 -6.18
CA SER A 140 -2.38 14.33 -7.63
C SER A 140 -2.76 12.89 -7.92
N TYR A 141 -2.20 11.92 -7.21
CA TYR A 141 -2.62 10.53 -7.35
C TYR A 141 -4.07 10.31 -6.89
N SER A 142 -4.47 10.89 -5.79
CA SER A 142 -5.84 10.79 -5.30
C SER A 142 -6.85 11.38 -6.30
N ILE A 143 -6.53 12.53 -6.90
CA ILE A 143 -7.35 13.19 -7.92
C ILE A 143 -7.40 12.34 -9.19
N TYR A 144 -6.24 11.89 -9.67
CA TYR A 144 -6.15 11.03 -10.85
C TYR A 144 -6.96 9.75 -10.72
N LEU A 145 -6.90 9.10 -9.56
CA LEU A 145 -7.55 7.80 -9.35
C LEU A 145 -9.04 7.90 -9.06
N ALA A 146 -9.51 8.97 -8.40
CA ALA A 146 -10.90 9.06 -7.97
C ALA A 146 -11.45 10.48 -7.80
N LEU A 147 -10.70 11.41 -7.18
CA LEU A 147 -11.30 12.63 -6.66
C LEU A 147 -11.66 13.66 -7.72
N ALA A 148 -11.11 13.58 -8.93
CA ALA A 148 -11.57 14.37 -10.06
C ALA A 148 -13.05 14.14 -10.37
N TYR A 149 -13.58 12.95 -10.07
CA TYR A 149 -14.94 12.54 -10.33
C TYR A 149 -15.85 12.65 -9.10
N ILE A 150 -15.30 12.36 -7.93
CA ILE A 150 -16.07 12.30 -6.68
C ILE A 150 -16.23 13.68 -6.05
N TYR A 151 -15.16 14.49 -6.07
CA TYR A 151 -15.17 15.80 -5.46
C TYR A 151 -14.31 16.82 -6.22
N PRO A 152 -14.75 17.24 -7.42
CA PRO A 152 -13.97 18.06 -8.36
C PRO A 152 -13.59 19.43 -7.77
N ASP A 153 -14.43 20.04 -6.96
CA ASP A 153 -14.17 21.37 -6.37
C ASP A 153 -12.96 21.34 -5.43
N ALA A 154 -12.91 20.37 -4.52
CA ALA A 154 -11.78 20.22 -3.61
C ALA A 154 -10.52 19.78 -4.38
N ALA A 155 -10.67 18.96 -5.42
CA ALA A 155 -9.59 18.55 -6.31
C ALA A 155 -8.96 19.77 -7.00
N GLN A 156 -9.76 20.64 -7.60
CA GLN A 156 -9.29 21.85 -8.27
C GLN A 156 -8.59 22.81 -7.29
N LYS A 157 -9.20 23.08 -6.14
CA LYS A 157 -8.60 23.94 -5.11
C LYS A 157 -7.25 23.40 -4.64
N SER A 158 -7.15 22.09 -4.45
CA SER A 158 -5.91 21.45 -4.02
C SER A 158 -4.81 21.56 -5.09
N LEU A 159 -5.15 21.36 -6.35
CA LEU A 159 -4.21 21.56 -7.45
C LEU A 159 -3.73 23.01 -7.55
N VAL A 160 -4.65 24.00 -7.43
CA VAL A 160 -4.29 25.42 -7.45
C VAL A 160 -3.39 25.79 -6.28
N ALA A 161 -3.62 25.22 -5.10
CA ALA A 161 -2.78 25.46 -3.92
C ALA A 161 -1.32 24.99 -4.11
N LYS A 162 -1.07 24.14 -5.11
CA LYS A 162 0.28 23.67 -5.47
C LYS A 162 0.86 24.40 -6.68
N VAL A 163 0.39 25.60 -6.95
CA VAL A 163 0.94 26.47 -8.01
C VAL A 163 1.46 27.77 -7.42
N ASN A 164 2.67 28.15 -7.76
CA ASN A 164 3.27 29.43 -7.43
C ASN A 164 3.97 30.01 -8.68
N ASN A 165 3.73 31.27 -8.97
CA ASN A 165 4.28 31.96 -10.15
C ASN A 165 4.02 31.18 -11.46
N ASN A 166 2.81 30.66 -11.64
CA ASN A 166 2.43 29.80 -12.77
C ASN A 166 3.32 28.58 -12.96
N ARG A 167 3.78 27.97 -11.87
CA ARG A 167 4.57 26.74 -11.84
C ARG A 167 4.09 25.82 -10.75
N ILE A 168 4.13 24.53 -11.01
CA ILE A 168 3.87 23.51 -10.01
C ILE A 168 5.02 23.56 -9.00
N ILE A 169 4.68 23.56 -7.71
CA ILE A 169 5.68 23.56 -6.64
C ILE A 169 5.91 22.14 -6.12
N GLN A 170 7.18 21.86 -5.84
CA GLN A 170 7.58 20.66 -5.12
C GLN A 170 7.27 20.80 -3.63
N ASP A 171 6.90 19.71 -3.00
CA ASP A 171 6.71 19.68 -1.56
C ASP A 171 8.04 19.66 -0.82
N THR A 172 8.08 20.39 0.28
CA THR A 172 9.23 20.37 1.17
C THR A 172 9.08 19.28 2.20
N GLY A 173 10.18 18.70 2.65
CA GLY A 173 10.21 17.79 3.80
C GLY A 173 10.53 16.34 3.48
N THR A 174 10.62 15.97 2.23
CA THR A 174 11.03 14.62 1.81
C THR A 174 12.46 14.54 1.30
N GLY A 175 13.26 15.59 1.49
CA GLY A 175 14.63 15.66 0.94
C GLY A 175 14.67 15.86 -0.56
N GLY A 176 13.58 16.31 -1.16
CA GLY A 176 13.43 16.49 -2.58
C GLY A 176 14.32 17.53 -3.21
N ALA A 177 14.47 17.44 -4.51
CA ALA A 177 15.16 18.40 -5.35
C ALA A 177 14.35 19.71 -5.45
N TRP A 178 14.14 20.31 -4.29
CA TRP A 178 13.42 21.59 -4.21
C TRP A 178 14.25 22.70 -4.86
N PRO A 179 13.67 23.63 -5.62
CA PRO A 179 12.22 23.75 -5.90
C PRO A 179 11.76 23.00 -7.16
N VAL A 180 12.65 22.35 -7.89
CA VAL A 180 12.37 21.74 -9.18
C VAL A 180 12.62 20.25 -9.11
N SER A 181 11.60 19.47 -9.41
CA SER A 181 11.65 18.01 -9.42
C SER A 181 10.69 17.45 -10.47
N SER A 182 11.08 16.39 -11.13
CA SER A 182 10.19 15.66 -12.06
C SER A 182 8.96 15.06 -11.37
N ASP A 183 9.03 14.83 -10.05
CA ASP A 183 7.93 14.32 -9.23
C ASP A 183 6.69 15.22 -9.27
N ARG A 184 6.89 16.52 -9.22
CA ARG A 184 5.77 17.49 -9.27
C ARG A 184 4.92 17.35 -10.53
N MET A 185 5.45 16.75 -11.59
CA MET A 185 4.77 16.67 -12.89
C MET A 185 3.57 15.73 -12.92
N ILE A 186 3.38 14.87 -11.90
CA ILE A 186 2.15 14.08 -11.74
C ILE A 186 0.91 14.97 -11.60
N TRP A 187 1.07 16.21 -11.15
CA TRP A 187 0.05 17.23 -11.15
C TRP A 187 -0.63 17.38 -12.51
N SER A 188 0.12 17.24 -13.60
CA SER A 188 -0.40 17.38 -14.97
C SER A 188 -1.42 16.29 -15.31
N VAL A 189 -1.21 15.08 -14.82
CA VAL A 189 -2.13 13.95 -15.01
C VAL A 189 -3.43 14.22 -14.25
N ALA A 190 -3.33 14.67 -13.00
CA ALA A 190 -4.48 15.03 -12.19
C ALA A 190 -5.29 16.19 -12.80
N ALA A 191 -4.61 17.22 -13.28
CA ALA A 191 -5.25 18.36 -13.95
C ALA A 191 -6.00 17.95 -15.22
N TRP A 192 -5.45 17.00 -15.97
CA TRP A 192 -6.09 16.42 -17.16
C TRP A 192 -7.32 15.59 -16.81
N GLU A 193 -7.28 14.77 -15.75
CA GLU A 193 -8.44 14.03 -15.28
C GLU A 193 -9.58 14.96 -14.88
N LEU A 194 -9.25 16.02 -14.15
CA LEU A 194 -10.23 17.03 -13.73
C LEU A 194 -10.88 17.70 -14.96
N TYR A 195 -10.08 18.06 -15.98
CA TYR A 195 -10.60 18.61 -17.22
C TYR A 195 -11.52 17.63 -17.95
N LYS A 196 -11.15 16.35 -18.04
CA LYS A 196 -11.98 15.34 -18.71
C LYS A 196 -13.36 15.20 -18.08
N TYR A 197 -13.45 15.39 -16.77
CA TYR A 197 -14.70 15.33 -16.04
C TYR A 197 -15.51 16.63 -16.17
N THR A 198 -14.86 17.78 -15.94
CA THR A 198 -15.57 19.08 -15.89
C THR A 198 -15.84 19.68 -17.27
N GLY A 199 -15.00 19.40 -18.26
CA GLY A 199 -15.03 20.06 -19.57
C GLY A 199 -14.67 21.55 -19.52
N ASP A 200 -14.15 22.03 -18.40
CA ASP A 200 -13.83 23.45 -18.18
C ASP A 200 -12.61 23.89 -19.00
N LYS A 201 -12.85 24.71 -19.99
CA LYS A 201 -11.82 25.22 -20.89
C LYS A 201 -10.92 26.28 -20.25
N GLU A 202 -11.43 27.03 -19.28
CA GLU A 202 -10.62 28.01 -18.55
C GLU A 202 -9.62 27.29 -17.65
N TRP A 203 -10.08 26.23 -16.99
CA TRP A 203 -9.20 25.30 -16.27
C TRP A 203 -8.14 24.70 -17.19
N LEU A 204 -8.52 24.20 -18.35
CA LEU A 204 -7.58 23.63 -19.32
C LEU A 204 -6.48 24.62 -19.73
N GLN A 205 -6.88 25.86 -20.04
CA GLN A 205 -5.95 26.91 -20.43
C GLN A 205 -4.96 27.23 -19.27
N TYR A 206 -5.50 27.41 -18.08
CA TYR A 206 -4.69 27.64 -16.88
C TYR A 206 -3.70 26.50 -16.62
N ALA A 207 -4.19 25.26 -16.61
CA ALA A 207 -3.37 24.08 -16.37
C ALA A 207 -2.26 23.93 -17.44
N PHE A 208 -2.60 24.17 -18.71
CA PHE A 208 -1.62 24.11 -19.79
C PHE A 208 -0.47 25.09 -19.59
N GLU A 209 -0.76 26.33 -19.19
CA GLU A 209 0.30 27.32 -18.93
C GLU A 209 1.21 26.93 -17.76
N VAL A 210 0.60 26.45 -16.67
CA VAL A 210 1.33 25.96 -15.49
C VAL A 210 2.24 24.78 -15.84
N ILE A 211 1.70 23.81 -16.56
CA ILE A 211 2.44 22.62 -17.00
C ILE A 211 3.59 23.00 -17.94
N ARG A 212 3.30 23.83 -18.94
CA ARG A 212 4.32 24.28 -19.89
C ARG A 212 5.49 24.96 -19.20
N ASN A 213 5.21 25.89 -18.29
CA ASN A 213 6.23 26.62 -17.56
C ASN A 213 7.06 25.68 -16.67
N SER A 214 6.40 24.74 -15.99
CA SER A 214 7.05 23.74 -15.13
C SER A 214 7.93 22.80 -15.95
N ALA A 215 7.45 22.31 -17.08
CA ALA A 215 8.22 21.44 -17.96
C ALA A 215 9.45 22.15 -18.57
N GLN A 216 9.34 23.44 -18.85
CA GLN A 216 10.49 24.25 -19.31
C GLN A 216 11.55 24.36 -18.20
N ASP A 217 11.16 24.61 -16.97
CA ASP A 217 12.09 24.63 -15.83
C ASP A 217 12.76 23.27 -15.65
N ASP A 218 12.01 22.17 -15.73
CA ASP A 218 12.58 20.83 -15.61
C ASP A 218 13.57 20.52 -16.74
N GLN A 219 13.26 20.91 -17.97
CA GLN A 219 14.18 20.74 -19.10
C GLN A 219 15.47 21.53 -18.89
N PHE A 220 15.39 22.74 -18.37
CA PHE A 220 16.56 23.59 -18.16
C PHE A 220 17.40 23.12 -16.96
N THR A 221 16.74 22.73 -15.86
CA THR A 221 17.42 22.47 -14.57
C THR A 221 17.80 21.01 -14.40
N LEU A 222 16.95 20.07 -14.83
CA LEU A 222 17.10 18.66 -14.52
C LEU A 222 17.59 17.81 -15.69
N LYS A 223 17.41 18.26 -16.93
CA LYS A 223 17.80 17.46 -18.09
C LYS A 223 19.31 17.42 -18.26
N ASP A 224 19.87 16.23 -18.29
CA ASP A 224 21.27 16.02 -18.65
C ASP A 224 21.49 16.25 -20.15
N PRO A 225 22.30 17.20 -20.55
CA PRO A 225 22.51 17.51 -21.96
C PRO A 225 23.24 16.38 -22.72
N THR A 226 23.98 15.53 -22.01
CA THR A 226 24.76 14.44 -22.61
C THR A 226 23.90 13.21 -22.88
N THR A 227 23.07 12.84 -21.92
CA THR A 227 22.23 11.63 -22.01
C THR A 227 20.81 11.92 -22.49
N GLY A 228 20.35 13.16 -22.36
CA GLY A 228 18.97 13.55 -22.62
C GLY A 228 17.98 13.11 -21.54
N LEU A 229 18.44 12.45 -20.47
CA LEU A 229 17.62 11.99 -19.36
C LEU A 229 17.44 13.08 -18.30
N PHE A 230 16.35 13.01 -17.55
CA PHE A 230 16.16 13.87 -16.39
C PHE A 230 16.93 13.32 -15.19
N ARG A 231 17.59 14.21 -14.48
CA ARG A 231 18.21 13.95 -13.18
C ARG A 231 17.29 14.46 -12.09
N GLY A 232 17.48 13.99 -10.92
CA GLY A 232 16.77 14.48 -9.74
C GLY A 232 16.46 13.37 -8.77
N GLU A 233 15.70 13.72 -7.79
CA GLU A 233 15.28 12.79 -6.77
C GLU A 233 14.34 11.72 -7.33
N GLN A 234 14.49 10.51 -6.82
CA GLN A 234 13.59 9.41 -7.16
C GLN A 234 12.28 9.58 -6.39
N SER A 235 11.34 10.20 -7.04
CA SER A 235 10.06 10.61 -6.49
C SER A 235 9.17 9.49 -5.95
N TYR A 236 9.30 8.30 -6.49
CA TYR A 236 8.48 7.15 -6.08
C TYR A 236 9.04 6.37 -4.87
N LEU A 237 10.16 6.81 -4.31
CA LEU A 237 10.84 6.19 -3.18
C LEU A 237 10.70 7.01 -1.90
N ASP A 238 9.52 7.53 -1.68
CA ASP A 238 9.19 8.34 -0.53
C ASP A 238 9.48 7.64 0.81
N TRP A 239 9.91 8.42 1.80
CA TRP A 239 10.10 7.99 3.18
C TRP A 239 11.00 6.78 3.38
N ARG A 240 11.96 6.58 2.52
CA ARG A 240 13.00 5.58 2.74
C ARG A 240 14.24 6.26 3.27
N GLU A 241 14.84 5.67 4.30
CA GLU A 241 16.17 6.01 4.76
C GLU A 241 17.20 5.61 3.70
N GLN A 242 17.24 6.36 2.60
CA GLN A 242 18.18 6.16 1.51
C GLN A 242 19.13 7.34 1.44
N SER A 243 20.41 7.04 1.40
CA SER A 243 21.39 8.02 0.96
C SER A 243 21.32 8.14 -0.56
N TYR A 244 20.85 9.25 -1.04
CA TYR A 244 20.89 9.54 -2.48
C TYR A 244 22.32 9.80 -2.91
N PRO A 245 22.79 9.20 -4.01
CA PRO A 245 24.08 9.55 -4.58
C PRO A 245 24.14 11.05 -4.91
N ARG A 246 25.30 11.67 -4.71
CA ARG A 246 25.46 13.12 -4.94
C ARG A 246 25.05 13.57 -6.34
N TRP A 247 25.19 12.70 -7.34
CA TRP A 247 24.81 13.00 -8.73
C TRP A 247 23.28 13.06 -8.95
N MET A 248 22.48 12.58 -8.00
CA MET A 248 21.02 12.68 -8.03
C MET A 248 20.51 13.94 -7.31
N GLN A 249 21.37 14.60 -6.54
CA GLN A 249 21.02 15.84 -5.89
C GLN A 249 21.21 17.00 -6.87
N PRO A 250 20.25 17.91 -7.01
CA PRO A 250 20.50 19.14 -7.75
C PRO A 250 21.61 19.94 -7.06
N ALA A 251 22.37 20.64 -7.83
CA ALA A 251 23.45 21.49 -7.36
C ALA A 251 22.95 22.68 -6.53
#